data_2f869dac9792de8775361db9fce29c81
#
_entry.id   2f869dac9792de8775361db9fce29c81
#
_cell.length_a   1.000
_cell.length_b   1.000
_cell.length_c   1.000
_cell.angle_alpha   90.00
_cell.angle_beta   90.00
_cell.angle_gamma   90.00
#
_symmetry.space_group_name_H-M   'P 1'
#
loop_
_entity.id
_entity.type
_entity.pdbx_description
1 polymer ?
#
loop_
_entity_poly.entity_id
_entity_poly.type
_entity_poly.pdbx_seq_one_letter_code
_entity_poly.pdbx_strand_id
1 'polypeptide(L)'
;MGAIADFLGIVLKWIFEFTHSYGLSVIIFTVIVKMLLTPLTVKQTKSTFAMSEINPKIKEIQVKYKDKPEKQNAEIAKLYKEMEINPMAGCLPLLIQMPILFGLFYVFKDPIAHGVFPDKAAFLAANGNFLWIKSLIKPDYVLAALSGLSAFFMQKVMTPKDQLQGSMKMMTWLMAGMSFYWGFIFPAALALYWTVSNLFSVFQYYVITKPLKARLDAEKEAKQSGKKATKK
;
A
#
# COMPACT_ATOMS: atom_id res chain seq x y z
N MET A 1 9.78 11.53 14.61
CA MET A 1 9.55 11.74 13.17
C MET A 1 10.80 12.29 12.48
N GLY A 2 11.57 13.24 13.08
CA GLY A 2 12.79 13.77 12.47
C GLY A 2 13.81 12.70 12.07
N ALA A 3 14.19 11.81 12.96
CA ALA A 3 15.19 10.77 12.67
C ALA A 3 14.83 9.87 11.48
N ILE A 4 13.54 9.58 11.27
CA ILE A 4 13.10 8.80 10.09
C ILE A 4 13.24 9.65 8.82
N ALA A 5 12.83 10.91 8.87
CA ALA A 5 12.97 11.82 7.73
C ALA A 5 14.46 12.03 7.38
N ASP A 6 15.33 12.24 8.38
CA ASP A 6 16.77 12.41 8.17
C ASP A 6 17.40 11.15 7.53
N PHE A 7 17.05 9.97 8.03
CA PHE A 7 17.48 8.70 7.43
C PHE A 7 17.02 8.55 5.96
N LEU A 8 15.75 8.83 5.70
CA LEU A 8 15.21 8.78 4.33
C LEU A 8 15.85 9.84 3.42
N GLY A 9 16.14 11.03 3.97
CA GLY A 9 16.86 12.09 3.28
C GLY A 9 18.26 11.67 2.87
N ILE A 10 19.02 11.03 3.77
CA ILE A 10 20.36 10.49 3.46
C ILE A 10 20.29 9.46 2.33
N VAL A 11 19.34 8.52 2.38
CA VAL A 11 19.19 7.50 1.32
C VAL A 11 18.84 8.18 -0.02
N LEU A 12 17.93 9.16 0.01
CA LEU A 12 17.55 9.90 -1.19
C LEU A 12 18.71 10.72 -1.77
N LYS A 13 19.56 11.31 -0.90
CA LYS A 13 20.79 12.00 -1.28
C LYS A 13 21.72 11.07 -2.05
N TRP A 14 22.00 9.89 -1.53
CA TRP A 14 22.89 8.92 -2.20
C TRP A 14 22.37 8.55 -3.59
N ILE A 15 21.07 8.33 -3.73
CA ILE A 15 20.48 8.06 -5.04
C ILE A 15 20.59 9.28 -5.94
N PHE A 16 20.41 10.50 -5.41
CA PHE A 16 20.56 11.73 -6.17
C PHE A 16 21.99 11.97 -6.66
N GLU A 17 22.99 11.71 -5.83
CA GLU A 17 24.41 11.81 -6.21
C GLU A 17 24.77 10.91 -7.40
N PHE A 18 24.04 9.81 -7.57
CA PHE A 18 24.22 8.89 -8.68
C PHE A 18 23.40 9.27 -9.92
N THR A 19 22.16 9.73 -9.72
CA THR A 19 21.19 9.99 -10.81
C THR A 19 21.27 11.40 -11.38
N HIS A 20 21.76 12.34 -10.58
CA HIS A 20 21.75 13.79 -10.85
C HIS A 20 20.37 14.36 -11.22
N SER A 21 19.30 13.63 -10.90
CA SER A 21 17.90 14.02 -11.17
C SER A 21 17.02 13.73 -9.96
N TYR A 22 16.47 14.77 -9.34
CA TYR A 22 15.65 14.62 -8.13
C TYR A 22 14.40 13.76 -8.36
N GLY A 23 13.71 13.97 -9.49
CA GLY A 23 12.54 13.14 -9.83
C GLY A 23 12.88 11.68 -10.07
N LEU A 24 13.98 11.40 -10.76
CA LEU A 24 14.47 10.02 -10.98
C LEU A 24 14.88 9.38 -9.65
N SER A 25 15.49 10.16 -8.75
CA SER A 25 15.84 9.69 -7.40
C SER A 25 14.61 9.26 -6.61
N VAL A 26 13.52 10.01 -6.68
CA VAL A 26 12.25 9.65 -6.04
C VAL A 26 11.69 8.34 -6.61
N ILE A 27 11.76 8.15 -7.92
CA ILE A 27 11.32 6.90 -8.56
C ILE A 27 12.13 5.71 -8.09
N ILE A 28 13.46 5.80 -8.17
CA ILE A 28 14.38 4.72 -7.78
C ILE A 28 14.22 4.41 -6.29
N PHE A 29 14.18 5.44 -5.45
CA PHE A 29 13.93 5.30 -4.02
C PHE A 29 12.63 4.51 -3.76
N THR A 30 11.54 4.88 -4.46
CA THR A 30 10.25 4.20 -4.32
C THR A 30 10.36 2.71 -4.68
N VAL A 31 11.01 2.39 -5.78
CA VAL A 31 11.21 1.01 -6.22
C VAL A 31 12.03 0.22 -5.20
N ILE A 32 13.14 0.78 -4.69
CA ILE A 32 13.97 0.14 -3.67
C ILE A 32 13.16 -0.15 -2.41
N VAL A 33 12.43 0.83 -1.88
CA VAL A 33 11.58 0.65 -0.69
C VAL A 33 10.54 -0.43 -0.93
N LYS A 34 9.88 -0.45 -2.09
CA LYS A 34 8.90 -1.47 -2.44
C LYS A 34 9.51 -2.87 -2.56
N MET A 35 10.70 -2.99 -3.12
CA MET A 35 11.43 -4.26 -3.19
C MET A 35 11.80 -4.76 -1.80
N LEU A 36 12.30 -3.91 -0.92
CA LEU A 36 12.61 -4.26 0.47
C LEU A 36 11.36 -4.70 1.27
N LEU A 37 10.20 -4.13 0.97
CA LEU A 37 8.92 -4.51 1.60
C LEU A 37 8.27 -5.74 0.95
N THR A 38 8.80 -6.26 -0.15
CA THR A 38 8.23 -7.43 -0.86
C THR A 38 8.07 -8.68 0.03
N PRO A 39 9.05 -9.12 0.84
CA PRO A 39 8.88 -10.29 1.70
C PRO A 39 7.76 -10.09 2.72
N LEU A 40 7.55 -8.87 3.19
CA LEU A 40 6.44 -8.53 4.05
C LEU A 40 5.10 -8.63 3.31
N THR A 41 5.04 -8.15 2.06
CA THR A 41 3.84 -8.27 1.20
C THR A 41 3.45 -9.73 0.98
N VAL A 42 4.42 -10.64 0.83
CA VAL A 42 4.17 -12.09 0.74
C VAL A 42 3.52 -12.63 2.02
N LYS A 43 4.04 -12.27 3.19
CA LYS A 43 3.46 -12.67 4.48
C LYS A 43 2.03 -12.13 4.65
N GLN A 44 1.82 -10.87 4.30
CA GLN A 44 0.50 -10.22 4.34
C GLN A 44 -0.50 -10.89 3.39
N THR A 45 -0.05 -11.26 2.18
CA THR A 45 -0.90 -11.98 1.22
C THR A 45 -1.40 -13.31 1.80
N LYS A 46 -0.52 -14.09 2.44
CA LYS A 46 -0.90 -15.35 3.09
C LYS A 46 -1.91 -15.11 4.21
N SER A 47 -1.71 -14.10 5.03
CA SER A 47 -2.61 -13.75 6.13
C SER A 47 -3.98 -13.27 5.62
N THR A 48 -4.00 -12.40 4.61
CA THR A 48 -5.23 -11.92 3.98
C THR A 48 -5.98 -13.07 3.28
N PHE A 49 -5.25 -14.02 2.70
CA PHE A 49 -5.84 -15.22 2.12
C PHE A 49 -6.56 -16.05 3.20
N ALA A 50 -5.89 -16.34 4.32
CA ALA A 50 -6.50 -17.05 5.45
C ALA A 50 -7.75 -16.33 5.99
N MET A 51 -7.71 -14.98 6.09
CA MET A 51 -8.88 -14.19 6.45
C MET A 51 -10.03 -14.33 5.43
N SER A 52 -9.72 -14.36 4.13
CA SER A 52 -10.76 -14.49 3.11
C SER A 52 -11.50 -15.83 3.19
N GLU A 53 -10.85 -16.88 3.66
CA GLU A 53 -11.43 -18.22 3.83
C GLU A 53 -12.50 -18.28 4.92
N ILE A 54 -12.41 -17.45 5.94
CA ILE A 54 -13.41 -17.42 7.03
C ILE A 54 -14.54 -16.41 6.78
N ASN A 55 -14.44 -15.58 5.72
CA ASN A 55 -15.48 -14.61 5.37
C ASN A 55 -16.89 -15.20 5.23
N PRO A 56 -17.11 -16.40 4.63
CA PRO A 56 -18.42 -17.01 4.58
C PRO A 56 -19.01 -17.26 5.98
N LYS A 57 -18.19 -17.81 6.89
CA LYS A 57 -18.60 -18.06 8.29
C LYS A 57 -18.89 -16.75 9.04
N ILE A 58 -18.10 -15.71 8.80
CA ILE A 58 -18.36 -14.38 9.36
C ILE A 58 -19.71 -13.86 8.89
N LYS A 59 -20.05 -14.00 7.60
CA LYS A 59 -21.36 -13.63 7.07
C LYS A 59 -22.51 -14.40 7.70
N GLU A 60 -22.35 -15.70 7.92
CA GLU A 60 -23.34 -16.52 8.64
C GLU A 60 -23.57 -16.01 10.06
N ILE A 61 -22.50 -15.69 10.80
CA ILE A 61 -22.59 -15.11 12.15
C ILE A 61 -23.29 -13.75 12.10
N GLN A 62 -22.96 -12.90 11.12
CA GLN A 62 -23.55 -11.59 10.95
C GLN A 62 -25.07 -11.67 10.68
N VAL A 63 -25.51 -12.61 9.86
CA VAL A 63 -26.92 -12.85 9.61
C VAL A 63 -27.63 -13.41 10.84
N LYS A 64 -27.01 -14.41 11.50
CA LYS A 64 -27.60 -15.08 12.67
C LYS A 64 -27.80 -14.16 13.87
N TYR A 65 -26.87 -13.22 14.07
CA TYR A 65 -26.88 -12.30 15.23
C TYR A 65 -27.11 -10.84 14.83
N LYS A 66 -27.86 -10.60 13.75
CA LYS A 66 -28.11 -9.25 13.19
C LYS A 66 -28.57 -8.23 14.23
N ASP A 67 -29.46 -8.65 15.14
CA ASP A 67 -30.09 -7.79 16.16
C ASP A 67 -29.37 -7.86 17.53
N LYS A 68 -28.20 -8.54 17.59
CA LYS A 68 -27.43 -8.74 18.83
C LYS A 68 -25.95 -8.45 18.58
N PRO A 69 -25.54 -7.17 18.45
CA PRO A 69 -24.19 -6.79 18.03
C PRO A 69 -23.09 -7.29 18.98
N GLU A 70 -23.35 -7.33 20.28
CA GLU A 70 -22.40 -7.86 21.27
C GLU A 70 -22.12 -9.36 21.06
N LYS A 71 -23.18 -10.17 20.86
CA LYS A 71 -23.03 -11.60 20.54
C LYS A 71 -22.37 -11.81 19.21
N GLN A 72 -22.70 -11.01 18.20
CA GLN A 72 -22.08 -11.05 16.88
C GLN A 72 -20.55 -10.85 16.99
N ASN A 73 -20.12 -9.80 17.70
CA ASN A 73 -18.71 -9.48 17.90
C ASN A 73 -17.98 -10.58 18.70
N ALA A 74 -18.61 -11.12 19.74
CA ALA A 74 -18.04 -12.20 20.55
C ALA A 74 -17.85 -13.49 19.72
N GLU A 75 -18.82 -13.89 18.90
CA GLU A 75 -18.73 -15.08 18.05
C GLU A 75 -17.71 -14.90 16.92
N ILE A 76 -17.60 -13.70 16.33
CA ILE A 76 -16.57 -13.40 15.34
C ILE A 76 -15.18 -13.46 16.00
N ALA A 77 -15.00 -12.86 17.19
CA ALA A 77 -13.73 -12.93 17.92
C ALA A 77 -13.33 -14.36 18.28
N LYS A 78 -14.31 -15.20 18.67
CA LYS A 78 -14.11 -16.62 18.92
C LYS A 78 -13.67 -17.35 17.66
N LEU A 79 -14.33 -17.12 16.52
CA LEU A 79 -13.96 -17.69 15.24
C LEU A 79 -12.51 -17.34 14.83
N TYR A 80 -12.06 -16.10 15.02
CA TYR A 80 -10.68 -15.71 14.76
C TYR A 80 -9.69 -16.49 15.64
N LYS A 81 -10.00 -16.68 16.93
CA LYS A 81 -9.16 -17.47 17.86
C LYS A 81 -9.11 -18.94 17.48
N GLU A 82 -10.26 -19.55 17.17
CA GLU A 82 -10.35 -20.97 16.79
C GLU A 82 -9.60 -21.28 15.48
N MET A 83 -9.56 -20.31 14.57
CA MET A 83 -8.86 -20.44 13.29
C MET A 83 -7.42 -19.94 13.34
N GLU A 84 -6.93 -19.50 14.50
CA GLU A 84 -5.58 -18.93 14.70
C GLU A 84 -5.27 -17.77 13.74
N ILE A 85 -6.28 -16.98 13.37
CA ILE A 85 -6.15 -15.88 12.43
C ILE A 85 -6.09 -14.55 13.18
N ASN A 86 -5.03 -13.78 12.91
CA ASN A 86 -4.90 -12.42 13.44
C ASN A 86 -5.61 -11.41 12.52
N PRO A 87 -6.74 -10.79 12.94
CA PRO A 87 -7.45 -9.79 12.13
C PRO A 87 -6.63 -8.53 11.85
N MET A 88 -5.66 -8.21 12.73
CA MET A 88 -4.78 -7.04 12.56
C MET A 88 -3.76 -7.21 11.45
N ALA A 89 -3.53 -8.42 10.96
CA ALA A 89 -2.56 -8.66 9.89
C ALA A 89 -2.95 -7.98 8.55
N GLY A 90 -4.25 -7.74 8.34
CA GLY A 90 -4.74 -7.02 7.17
C GLY A 90 -4.41 -5.52 7.16
N CYS A 91 -4.27 -4.87 8.33
CA CYS A 91 -3.93 -3.45 8.43
C CYS A 91 -2.42 -3.19 8.64
N LEU A 92 -1.60 -4.23 8.80
CA LEU A 92 -0.16 -4.12 8.98
C LEU A 92 0.55 -3.30 7.87
N PRO A 93 0.15 -3.39 6.58
CA PRO A 93 0.71 -2.53 5.52
C PRO A 93 0.56 -1.05 5.83
N LEU A 94 -0.62 -0.65 6.31
CA LEU A 94 -0.90 0.75 6.65
C LEU A 94 -0.02 1.23 7.81
N LEU A 95 0.13 0.41 8.86
CA LEU A 95 0.94 0.75 10.02
C LEU A 95 2.43 0.97 9.67
N ILE A 96 2.97 0.16 8.74
CA ILE A 96 4.35 0.31 8.28
C ILE A 96 4.48 1.47 7.29
N GLN A 97 3.46 1.69 6.46
CA GLN A 97 3.45 2.77 5.49
C GLN A 97 3.41 4.16 6.13
N MET A 98 2.71 4.33 7.28
CA MET A 98 2.51 5.64 7.90
C MET A 98 3.82 6.32 8.31
N PRO A 99 4.77 5.67 9.02
CA PRO A 99 6.06 6.28 9.33
C PRO A 99 6.86 6.67 8.08
N ILE A 100 6.84 5.83 7.05
CA ILE A 100 7.52 6.11 5.77
C ILE A 100 6.87 7.31 5.09
N LEU A 101 5.55 7.34 5.04
CA LEU A 101 4.79 8.43 4.41
C LEU A 101 5.06 9.78 5.08
N PHE A 102 4.98 9.84 6.42
CA PHE A 102 5.28 11.05 7.15
C PHE A 102 6.75 11.46 7.02
N GLY A 103 7.67 10.51 7.08
CA GLY A 103 9.09 10.79 6.86
C GLY A 103 9.33 11.41 5.48
N LEU A 104 8.78 10.81 4.42
CA LEU A 104 8.88 11.33 3.06
C LEU A 104 8.19 12.68 2.89
N PHE A 105 7.06 12.90 3.54
CA PHE A 105 6.40 14.21 3.51
C PHE A 105 7.32 15.32 4.00
N TYR A 106 8.02 15.11 5.12
CA TYR A 106 8.97 16.09 5.65
C TYR A 106 10.18 16.28 4.72
N VAL A 107 10.76 15.19 4.22
CA VAL A 107 11.87 15.24 3.26
C VAL A 107 11.49 15.99 2.00
N PHE A 108 10.30 15.73 1.43
CA PHE A 108 9.87 16.38 0.19
C PHE A 108 9.41 17.82 0.40
N LYS A 109 8.97 18.16 1.61
CA LYS A 109 8.61 19.54 1.96
C LYS A 109 9.85 20.43 2.14
N ASP A 110 10.89 19.90 2.77
CA ASP A 110 12.16 20.60 3.00
C ASP A 110 13.36 19.66 2.82
N PRO A 111 13.76 19.40 1.56
CA PRO A 111 14.84 18.48 1.27
C PRO A 111 16.22 18.98 1.72
N ILE A 112 16.38 20.28 2.00
CA ILE A 112 17.61 20.84 2.54
C ILE A 112 17.72 20.54 4.05
N ALA A 113 16.66 20.78 4.82
CA ALA A 113 16.63 20.50 6.25
C ALA A 113 16.89 19.02 6.58
N HIS A 114 16.52 18.11 5.67
CA HIS A 114 16.73 16.66 5.84
C HIS A 114 17.93 16.11 5.06
N GLY A 115 18.87 16.99 4.68
CA GLY A 115 20.20 16.61 4.18
C GLY A 115 20.25 16.01 2.77
N VAL A 116 19.17 16.13 1.98
CA VAL A 116 19.18 15.72 0.56
C VAL A 116 20.07 16.64 -0.25
N PHE A 117 20.01 17.94 0.00
CA PHE A 117 20.83 18.97 -0.63
C PHE A 117 21.63 19.74 0.42
N PRO A 118 22.89 20.10 0.14
CA PRO A 118 23.72 20.83 1.09
C PRO A 118 23.23 22.26 1.31
N ASP A 119 22.64 22.88 0.30
CA ASP A 119 22.18 24.26 0.34
C ASP A 119 21.08 24.54 -0.69
N LYS A 120 20.57 25.75 -0.67
CA LYS A 120 19.52 26.23 -1.57
C LYS A 120 19.98 26.32 -3.03
N ALA A 121 21.25 26.60 -3.30
CA ALA A 121 21.77 26.70 -4.66
C ALA A 121 21.80 25.31 -5.33
N ALA A 122 22.33 24.30 -4.62
CA ALA A 122 22.31 22.91 -5.06
C ALA A 122 20.88 22.40 -5.30
N PHE A 123 19.97 22.72 -4.37
CA PHE A 123 18.56 22.36 -4.54
C PHE A 123 17.92 23.01 -5.77
N LEU A 124 18.12 24.31 -6.00
CA LEU A 124 17.57 25.03 -7.16
C LEU A 124 18.13 24.49 -8.48
N ALA A 125 19.40 24.12 -8.51
CA ALA A 125 20.02 23.48 -9.67
C ALA A 125 19.44 22.10 -9.98
N ALA A 126 19.12 21.33 -8.92
CA ALA A 126 18.58 19.98 -9.04
C ALA A 126 17.05 19.90 -9.18
N ASN A 127 16.33 20.91 -8.66
CA ASN A 127 14.87 20.98 -8.72
C ASN A 127 14.37 21.52 -10.08
N GLY A 128 15.20 21.35 -11.09
CA GLY A 128 14.85 21.64 -12.48
C GLY A 128 13.70 20.77 -12.98
N ASN A 129 13.23 21.06 -14.19
CA ASN A 129 12.11 20.38 -14.81
C ASN A 129 12.33 18.87 -14.86
N PHE A 130 11.41 18.12 -14.25
CA PHE A 130 11.34 16.67 -14.36
C PHE A 130 10.11 16.30 -15.19
N LEU A 131 10.29 15.85 -16.41
CA LEU A 131 9.23 15.68 -17.41
C LEU A 131 8.51 17.02 -17.63
N TRP A 132 7.21 17.11 -17.31
CA TRP A 132 6.41 18.33 -17.34
C TRP A 132 6.35 19.08 -15.99
N ILE A 133 6.92 18.49 -14.91
CA ILE A 133 6.84 19.00 -13.55
C ILE A 133 7.89 20.08 -13.36
N LYS A 134 7.45 21.32 -13.13
CA LYS A 134 8.34 22.47 -12.96
C LYS A 134 8.98 22.54 -11.57
N SER A 135 8.38 21.90 -10.58
CA SER A 135 8.88 21.90 -9.20
C SER A 135 8.34 20.69 -8.43
N LEU A 136 9.24 19.90 -7.88
CA LEU A 136 8.87 18.70 -7.10
C LEU A 136 8.43 19.03 -5.66
N ILE A 137 8.69 20.25 -5.16
CA ILE A 137 8.22 20.70 -3.83
C ILE A 137 6.87 21.42 -3.87
N LYS A 138 6.37 21.79 -5.04
CA LYS A 138 5.03 22.38 -5.21
C LYS A 138 4.06 21.30 -5.72
N PRO A 139 2.76 21.45 -5.47
CA PRO A 139 1.76 20.57 -6.07
C PRO A 139 1.78 20.65 -7.61
N ASP A 140 1.53 19.52 -8.27
CA ASP A 140 1.36 19.42 -9.72
C ASP A 140 0.01 18.76 -10.03
N TYR A 141 -0.84 19.43 -10.78
CA TYR A 141 -2.22 18.99 -11.03
C TYR A 141 -2.32 17.76 -11.93
N VAL A 142 -1.40 17.61 -12.88
CA VAL A 142 -1.37 16.43 -13.76
C VAL A 142 -0.95 15.21 -12.94
N LEU A 143 0.06 15.38 -12.12
CA LEU A 143 0.55 14.30 -11.25
C LEU A 143 -0.46 13.96 -10.14
N ALA A 144 -1.21 14.92 -9.62
CA ALA A 144 -2.32 14.69 -8.72
C ALA A 144 -3.40 13.79 -9.36
N ALA A 145 -3.78 14.09 -10.61
CA ALA A 145 -4.71 13.26 -11.37
C ALA A 145 -4.17 11.85 -11.60
N LEU A 146 -2.90 11.72 -12.00
CA LEU A 146 -2.23 10.42 -12.19
C LEU A 146 -2.16 9.62 -10.88
N SER A 147 -1.91 10.28 -9.75
CA SER A 147 -1.89 9.65 -8.43
C SER A 147 -3.27 9.07 -8.07
N GLY A 148 -4.34 9.84 -8.25
CA GLY A 148 -5.71 9.36 -8.04
C GLY A 148 -6.11 8.21 -8.97
N LEU A 149 -5.80 8.33 -10.27
CA LEU A 149 -6.06 7.28 -11.26
C LEU A 149 -5.29 6.01 -10.96
N SER A 150 -4.00 6.12 -10.62
CA SER A 150 -3.17 4.95 -10.26
C SER A 150 -3.68 4.27 -8.99
N ALA A 151 -4.12 5.03 -7.99
CA ALA A 151 -4.71 4.49 -6.77
C ALA A 151 -6.03 3.76 -7.06
N PHE A 152 -6.90 4.35 -7.88
CA PHE A 152 -8.15 3.70 -8.30
C PHE A 152 -7.87 2.40 -9.05
N PHE A 153 -6.95 2.42 -10.01
CA PHE A 153 -6.57 1.23 -10.78
C PHE A 153 -5.98 0.14 -9.90
N MET A 154 -5.03 0.50 -9.02
CA MET A 154 -4.46 -0.43 -8.05
C MET A 154 -5.55 -1.08 -7.19
N GLN A 155 -6.47 -0.29 -6.66
CA GLN A 155 -7.55 -0.78 -5.80
C GLN A 155 -8.47 -1.75 -6.57
N LYS A 156 -8.84 -1.41 -7.82
CA LYS A 156 -9.66 -2.27 -8.69
C LYS A 156 -8.98 -3.62 -8.98
N VAL A 157 -7.66 -3.62 -9.15
CA VAL A 157 -6.88 -4.84 -9.42
C VAL A 157 -6.74 -5.71 -8.17
N MET A 158 -6.51 -5.09 -7.01
CA MET A 158 -6.20 -5.82 -5.78
C MET A 158 -7.43 -6.27 -5.00
N THR A 159 -8.59 -5.64 -5.20
CA THR A 159 -9.82 -5.99 -4.47
C THR A 159 -10.57 -7.12 -5.19
N PRO A 160 -10.85 -8.25 -4.52
CA PRO A 160 -11.67 -9.32 -5.07
C PRO A 160 -13.09 -8.83 -5.42
N LYS A 161 -13.66 -9.38 -6.50
CA LYS A 161 -14.98 -8.94 -7.01
C LYS A 161 -16.13 -9.16 -6.01
N ASP A 162 -16.04 -10.19 -5.19
CA ASP A 162 -17.00 -10.54 -4.13
C ASP A 162 -16.95 -9.59 -2.94
N GLN A 163 -15.83 -8.87 -2.76
CA GLN A 163 -15.65 -7.87 -1.70
C GLN A 163 -15.99 -6.44 -2.16
N LEU A 164 -16.24 -6.22 -3.45
CA LEU A 164 -16.62 -4.91 -4.01
C LEU A 164 -18.10 -4.55 -3.75
N GLN A 165 -18.72 -5.06 -2.68
CA GLN A 165 -20.11 -4.76 -2.30
C GLN A 165 -20.15 -3.94 -1.01
N GLY A 166 -21.19 -3.10 -0.88
CA GLY A 166 -21.45 -2.34 0.34
C GLY A 166 -20.36 -1.34 0.72
N SER A 167 -19.97 -1.34 1.98
CA SER A 167 -19.00 -0.41 2.57
C SER A 167 -17.61 -0.48 1.94
N MET A 168 -17.19 -1.64 1.43
CA MET A 168 -15.88 -1.80 0.77
C MET A 168 -15.82 -1.04 -0.55
N LYS A 169 -16.91 -1.01 -1.31
CA LYS A 169 -16.98 -0.21 -2.54
C LYS A 169 -16.85 1.28 -2.23
N MET A 170 -17.53 1.75 -1.21
CA MET A 170 -17.44 3.13 -0.76
C MET A 170 -16.00 3.48 -0.32
N MET A 171 -15.34 2.59 0.42
CA MET A 171 -13.97 2.77 0.85
C MET A 171 -12.98 2.87 -0.32
N THR A 172 -13.20 2.09 -1.41
CA THR A 172 -12.40 2.17 -2.64
C THR A 172 -12.47 3.56 -3.27
N TRP A 173 -13.68 4.11 -3.40
CA TRP A 173 -13.88 5.45 -3.94
C TRP A 173 -13.33 6.55 -3.02
N LEU A 174 -13.49 6.38 -1.71
CA LEU A 174 -12.95 7.31 -0.72
C LEU A 174 -11.41 7.37 -0.80
N MET A 175 -10.74 6.22 -0.86
CA MET A 175 -9.28 6.13 -0.96
C MET A 175 -8.75 6.75 -2.26
N ALA A 176 -9.39 6.49 -3.39
CA ALA A 176 -9.02 7.11 -4.67
C ALA A 176 -9.24 8.63 -4.65
N GLY A 177 -10.38 9.08 -4.11
CA GLY A 177 -10.69 10.51 -3.97
C GLY A 177 -9.73 11.21 -3.01
N MET A 178 -9.35 10.59 -1.89
CA MET A 178 -8.35 11.13 -0.98
C MET A 178 -6.96 11.24 -1.65
N SER A 179 -6.54 10.23 -2.41
CA SER A 179 -5.26 10.27 -3.13
C SER A 179 -5.23 11.39 -4.16
N PHE A 180 -6.34 11.61 -4.85
CA PHE A 180 -6.51 12.73 -5.76
C PHE A 180 -6.42 14.07 -5.02
N TYR A 181 -7.21 14.24 -3.96
CA TYR A 181 -7.26 15.48 -3.16
C TYR A 181 -5.89 15.82 -2.54
N TRP A 182 -5.21 14.85 -1.98
CA TRP A 182 -3.88 15.06 -1.40
C TRP A 182 -2.83 15.42 -2.45
N GLY A 183 -2.96 14.94 -3.68
CA GLY A 183 -2.10 15.34 -4.78
C GLY A 183 -2.15 16.83 -5.11
N PHE A 184 -3.27 17.54 -4.80
CA PHE A 184 -3.39 18.99 -4.97
C PHE A 184 -2.76 19.81 -3.84
N ILE A 185 -2.53 19.18 -2.68
CA ILE A 185 -2.07 19.91 -1.48
C ILE A 185 -0.60 19.60 -1.21
N PHE A 186 -0.18 18.36 -1.47
CA PHE A 186 1.16 17.90 -1.13
C PHE A 186 2.17 18.17 -2.25
N PRO A 187 3.50 18.18 -1.92
CA PRO A 187 4.55 18.29 -2.91
C PRO A 187 4.41 17.26 -4.04
N ALA A 188 4.72 17.68 -5.27
CA ALA A 188 4.67 16.77 -6.44
C ALA A 188 5.56 15.53 -6.26
N ALA A 189 6.68 15.64 -5.54
CA ALA A 189 7.51 14.49 -5.19
C ALA A 189 6.73 13.40 -4.44
N LEU A 190 5.81 13.77 -3.54
CA LEU A 190 4.97 12.81 -2.81
C LEU A 190 3.91 12.17 -3.71
N ALA A 191 3.31 12.95 -4.60
CA ALA A 191 2.37 12.43 -5.60
C ALA A 191 3.08 11.50 -6.61
N LEU A 192 4.34 11.80 -6.97
CA LEU A 192 5.19 10.95 -7.79
C LEU A 192 5.48 9.61 -7.05
N TYR A 193 5.89 9.69 -5.78
CA TYR A 193 6.07 8.51 -4.93
C TYR A 193 4.81 7.64 -4.91
N TRP A 194 3.62 8.23 -4.69
CA TRP A 194 2.36 7.47 -4.68
C TRP A 194 2.05 6.84 -6.02
N THR A 195 2.19 7.58 -7.11
CA THR A 195 1.94 7.06 -8.47
C THR A 195 2.83 5.86 -8.77
N VAL A 196 4.14 5.98 -8.56
CA VAL A 196 5.11 4.90 -8.77
C VAL A 196 4.84 3.73 -7.82
N SER A 197 4.55 4.01 -6.56
CA SER A 197 4.20 3.01 -5.54
C SER A 197 2.95 2.19 -5.92
N ASN A 198 1.92 2.84 -6.46
CA ASN A 198 0.69 2.18 -6.92
C ASN A 198 0.96 1.30 -8.14
N LEU A 199 1.68 1.82 -9.12
CA LEU A 199 2.06 1.06 -10.33
C LEU A 199 2.93 -0.15 -9.98
N PHE A 200 3.91 0.02 -9.09
CA PHE A 200 4.72 -1.10 -8.59
C PHE A 200 3.86 -2.14 -7.85
N SER A 201 2.88 -1.70 -7.05
CA SER A 201 1.97 -2.62 -6.36
C SER A 201 1.10 -3.42 -7.34
N VAL A 202 0.67 -2.82 -8.45
CA VAL A 202 -0.02 -3.55 -9.52
C VAL A 202 0.90 -4.59 -10.17
N PHE A 203 2.13 -4.21 -10.50
CA PHE A 203 3.14 -5.15 -11.01
C PHE A 203 3.36 -6.30 -10.02
N GLN A 204 3.60 -5.99 -8.76
CA GLN A 204 3.81 -6.97 -7.69
C GLN A 204 2.59 -7.90 -7.49
N TYR A 205 1.39 -7.38 -7.68
CA TYR A 205 0.18 -8.19 -7.64
C TYR A 205 0.20 -9.29 -8.71
N TYR A 206 0.51 -8.96 -9.95
CA TYR A 206 0.52 -9.94 -11.04
C TYR A 206 1.68 -10.94 -10.94
N VAL A 207 2.86 -10.48 -10.52
CA VAL A 207 4.07 -11.32 -10.48
C VAL A 207 4.14 -12.17 -9.21
N ILE A 208 3.64 -11.69 -8.09
CA ILE A 208 3.83 -12.34 -6.78
C ILE A 208 2.49 -12.74 -6.17
N THR A 209 1.57 -11.77 -5.99
CA THR A 209 0.36 -11.97 -5.17
C THR A 209 -0.61 -12.93 -5.84
N LYS A 210 -0.89 -12.75 -7.11
CA LYS A 210 -1.84 -13.59 -7.86
C LYS A 210 -1.37 -15.04 -8.00
N PRO A 211 -0.11 -15.34 -8.40
CA PRO A 211 0.40 -16.71 -8.42
C PRO A 211 0.43 -17.35 -7.04
N LEU A 212 0.80 -16.58 -6.00
CA LEU A 212 0.81 -17.08 -4.63
C LEU A 212 -0.60 -17.48 -4.16
N LYS A 213 -1.61 -16.65 -4.42
CA LYS A 213 -3.01 -16.99 -4.11
C LYS A 213 -3.46 -18.25 -4.82
N ALA A 214 -3.18 -18.38 -6.12
CA ALA A 214 -3.53 -19.57 -6.89
C ALA A 214 -2.89 -20.86 -6.32
N ARG A 215 -1.63 -20.79 -5.84
CA ARG A 215 -0.99 -21.91 -5.15
C ARG A 215 -1.67 -22.27 -3.84
N LEU A 216 -2.03 -21.26 -3.03
CA LEU A 216 -2.71 -21.49 -1.75
C LEU A 216 -4.11 -22.09 -1.95
N ASP A 217 -4.85 -21.68 -2.99
CA ASP A 217 -6.13 -22.28 -3.36
C ASP A 217 -5.97 -23.76 -3.75
N ALA A 218 -4.99 -24.09 -4.61
CA ALA A 218 -4.70 -25.46 -5.02
C ALA A 218 -4.29 -26.36 -3.84
N GLU A 219 -3.44 -25.87 -2.93
CA GLU A 219 -3.05 -26.59 -1.71
C GLU A 219 -4.25 -26.88 -0.80
N LYS A 220 -5.19 -25.94 -0.72
CA LYS A 220 -6.42 -26.13 0.05
C LYS A 220 -7.32 -27.20 -0.56
N GLU A 221 -7.55 -27.14 -1.87
CA GLU A 221 -8.37 -28.13 -2.58
C GLU A 221 -7.78 -29.54 -2.44
N ALA A 222 -6.46 -29.69 -2.55
CA ALA A 222 -5.77 -30.96 -2.34
C ALA A 222 -5.97 -31.51 -0.92
N LYS A 223 -5.85 -30.66 0.12
CA LYS A 223 -6.08 -31.05 1.52
C LYS A 223 -7.54 -31.46 1.78
N GLN A 224 -8.51 -30.81 1.15
CA GLN A 224 -9.92 -31.15 1.29
C GLN A 224 -10.26 -32.49 0.60
N SER A 225 -9.69 -32.73 -0.59
CA SER A 225 -9.87 -33.97 -1.34
C SER A 225 -9.25 -35.16 -0.59
N GLY A 226 -8.04 -35.01 -0.02
CA GLY A 226 -7.40 -36.03 0.81
C GLY A 226 -8.20 -36.40 2.07
N LYS A 227 -8.77 -35.39 2.76
CA LYS A 227 -9.63 -35.64 3.93
C LYS A 227 -10.95 -36.33 3.60
N LYS A 228 -11.50 -36.15 2.38
CA LYS A 228 -12.69 -36.90 1.95
C LYS A 228 -12.38 -38.35 1.59
N ALA A 229 -11.20 -38.60 1.03
CA ALA A 229 -10.77 -39.96 0.70
C ALA A 229 -10.49 -40.83 1.93
N THR A 230 -9.99 -40.24 3.05
CA THR A 230 -9.68 -40.93 4.30
C THR A 230 -10.92 -41.17 5.19
N LYS A 231 -12.07 -40.58 4.87
CA LYS A 231 -13.34 -40.74 5.61
C LYS A 231 -14.33 -41.74 4.96
N LYS A 232 -13.94 -42.31 3.84
CA LYS A 232 -14.65 -43.45 3.20
C LYS A 232 -13.91 -44.76 3.52
#